data_4231b8576eb588c800af043b9b377e1c
#
_entry.id   4231b8576eb588c800af043b9b377e1c
#
_cell.length_a   1.000
_cell.length_b   1.000
_cell.length_c   1.000
_cell.angle_alpha   90.00
_cell.angle_beta   90.00
_cell.angle_gamma   90.00
#
_symmetry.space_group_name_H-M   'P 1'
#
loop_
_entity.id
_entity.type
_entity.pdbx_description
1 polymer ?
#
loop_
_entity_poly.entity_id
_entity_poly.type
_entity_poly.pdbx_seq_one_letter_code
_entity_poly.pdbx_strand_id
1 'polypeptide(L)'
;PPRSTLFPYTTLFRSRMSIDRIKIFSGNANPNLSSEIIDNLEITQSKALVGQFSDGESQVEILDNVRGCDVFVIQPTCGPYPAETLIELLVMVDALRRSSADRITAVVPYLGYSRQDRRSRLTRVPITAKLVAKMIETSGVDRILTMDLHADQIQGFFNIPIDNIYAQPVLVKDILDCNYNDVVVVSPDVGGVARARAAAKRINDADLAIIDKRRPEPNLVKVMNVIGDVSGRTCIIVDDMVDTAGTLCQASDILKEKGANKVFAYATHAVLAGAAVNNITNSTLDEVVITITIPLTDSAMACSKIRQLSIAPTLADVIRRISEEQSVSSIFLDSK
;
A
#
# COMPACT_ATOMS: atom_id res chain seq x y z
N PRO A 1 -25.14 26.70 43.11
CA PRO A 1 -23.74 26.40 43.01
C PRO A 1 -23.30 26.55 41.55
N PRO A 2 -22.12 27.19 41.27
CA PRO A 2 -21.62 27.42 39.93
C PRO A 2 -21.17 26.10 39.31
N ARG A 3 -21.55 25.90 38.02
CA ARG A 3 -21.05 24.79 37.19
C ARG A 3 -19.55 24.92 37.05
N SER A 4 -18.82 23.89 37.50
CA SER A 4 -17.38 23.78 37.27
C SER A 4 -17.11 23.69 35.77
N THR A 5 -16.47 24.70 35.25
CA THR A 5 -15.82 24.66 33.94
C THR A 5 -14.69 23.64 34.00
N LEU A 6 -14.92 22.46 33.44
CA LEU A 6 -13.90 21.44 33.22
C LEU A 6 -12.85 21.99 32.24
N PHE A 7 -11.64 22.03 32.68
CA PHE A 7 -10.48 22.69 32.11
C PHE A 7 -10.03 22.10 30.75
N PRO A 8 -9.56 22.92 29.80
CA PRO A 8 -8.94 22.45 28.55
C PRO A 8 -7.62 21.68 28.77
N TYR A 9 -7.10 21.63 29.98
CA TYR A 9 -5.88 20.91 30.36
C TYR A 9 -6.02 19.38 30.27
N THR A 10 -7.22 18.82 30.38
CA THR A 10 -7.42 17.37 30.31
C THR A 10 -7.21 16.80 28.90
N THR A 11 -7.50 17.56 27.86
CA THR A 11 -7.32 17.13 26.46
C THR A 11 -5.85 17.17 26.06
N LEU A 12 -5.11 18.19 26.47
CA LEU A 12 -3.66 18.31 26.24
C LEU A 12 -2.85 17.25 27.02
N PHE A 13 -3.27 16.91 28.23
CA PHE A 13 -2.63 15.84 29.02
C PHE A 13 -2.91 14.45 28.45
N ARG A 14 -4.14 14.19 27.96
CA ARG A 14 -4.47 12.92 27.31
C ARG A 14 -3.69 12.72 26.01
N SER A 15 -3.57 13.74 25.15
CA SER A 15 -2.83 13.62 23.89
C SER A 15 -1.32 13.42 24.12
N ARG A 16 -0.70 14.13 25.07
CA ARG A 16 0.71 13.88 25.42
C ARG A 16 0.94 12.50 26.02
N MET A 17 0.08 12.04 26.94
CA MET A 17 0.21 10.68 27.50
C MET A 17 0.02 9.58 26.46
N SER A 18 -0.75 9.81 25.39
CA SER A 18 -0.93 8.81 24.32
C SER A 18 0.32 8.72 23.45
N ILE A 19 0.93 9.83 23.06
CA ILE A 19 2.15 9.86 22.24
C ILE A 19 3.34 9.23 22.98
N ASP A 20 3.50 9.48 24.28
CA ASP A 20 4.57 8.88 25.10
C ASP A 20 4.46 7.35 25.21
N ARG A 21 3.27 6.78 24.94
CA ARG A 21 3.04 5.34 24.95
C ARG A 21 3.22 4.67 23.58
N ILE A 22 3.32 5.44 22.51
CA ILE A 22 3.56 4.92 21.16
C ILE A 22 5.01 4.44 21.07
N LYS A 23 5.19 3.22 20.62
CA LYS A 23 6.48 2.63 20.30
C LYS A 23 6.46 2.13 18.86
N ILE A 24 7.40 2.59 18.05
CA ILE A 24 7.49 2.18 16.64
C ILE A 24 8.77 1.40 16.41
N PHE A 25 8.61 0.19 15.89
CA PHE A 25 9.67 -0.69 15.46
C PHE A 25 9.63 -0.83 13.93
N SER A 26 10.80 -0.82 13.33
CA SER A 26 10.98 -1.08 11.90
C SER A 26 11.56 -2.46 11.68
N GLY A 27 10.94 -3.25 10.81
CA GLY A 27 11.65 -4.37 10.20
C GLY A 27 12.55 -3.89 9.06
N ASN A 28 13.22 -4.85 8.41
CA ASN A 28 14.26 -4.59 7.41
C ASN A 28 13.72 -4.36 5.98
N ALA A 29 12.42 -4.62 5.74
CA ALA A 29 11.88 -4.58 4.38
C ALA A 29 11.80 -3.16 3.79
N ASN A 30 11.55 -2.12 4.61
CA ASN A 30 11.51 -0.73 4.13
C ASN A 30 11.86 0.28 5.25
N PRO A 31 13.13 0.37 5.65
CA PRO A 31 13.56 1.27 6.71
C PRO A 31 13.36 2.75 6.36
N ASN A 32 13.43 3.14 5.07
CA ASN A 32 13.21 4.51 4.64
C ASN A 32 11.77 4.97 4.94
N LEU A 33 10.77 4.16 4.59
CA LEU A 33 9.38 4.45 4.93
C LEU A 33 9.18 4.56 6.44
N SER A 34 9.80 3.68 7.21
CA SER A 34 9.73 3.71 8.67
C SER A 34 10.31 5.01 9.24
N SER A 35 11.45 5.46 8.73
CA SER A 35 12.07 6.73 9.12
C SER A 35 11.15 7.91 8.79
N GLU A 36 10.61 7.97 7.57
CA GLU A 36 9.69 9.05 7.19
C GLU A 36 8.41 9.07 8.06
N ILE A 37 7.86 7.92 8.44
CA ILE A 37 6.70 7.84 9.34
C ILE A 37 7.05 8.39 10.72
N ILE A 38 8.21 8.00 11.26
CA ILE A 38 8.70 8.41 12.58
C ILE A 38 8.94 9.92 12.61
N ASP A 39 9.53 10.47 11.55
CA ASP A 39 9.76 11.92 11.40
C ASP A 39 8.42 12.70 11.37
N ASN A 40 7.41 12.19 10.65
CA ASN A 40 6.06 12.78 10.59
C ASN A 40 5.29 12.67 11.92
N LEU A 41 5.62 11.69 12.75
CA LEU A 41 5.04 11.55 14.10
C LEU A 41 5.78 12.40 15.15
N GLU A 42 6.95 12.94 14.81
CA GLU A 42 7.84 13.68 15.71
C GLU A 42 8.23 12.88 16.96
N ILE A 43 8.46 11.57 16.79
CA ILE A 43 8.87 10.66 17.87
C ILE A 43 10.23 10.02 17.57
N THR A 44 10.77 9.31 18.55
CA THR A 44 12.02 8.56 18.37
C THR A 44 11.73 7.10 18.02
N GLN A 45 12.47 6.54 17.07
CA GLN A 45 12.40 5.11 16.74
C GLN A 45 12.78 4.26 17.96
N SER A 46 11.96 3.26 18.24
CA SER A 46 12.26 2.27 19.28
C SER A 46 13.37 1.31 18.85
N LYS A 47 14.19 0.92 19.81
CA LYS A 47 15.40 0.14 19.55
C LYS A 47 15.11 -1.36 19.58
N ALA A 48 15.51 -2.04 18.52
CA ALA A 48 15.56 -3.49 18.42
C ALA A 48 16.77 -3.91 17.57
N LEU A 49 17.31 -5.09 17.82
CA LEU A 49 18.18 -5.78 16.89
C LEU A 49 17.31 -6.70 16.03
N VAL A 50 17.30 -6.46 14.75
CA VAL A 50 16.56 -7.24 13.76
C VAL A 50 17.55 -7.67 12.68
N GLY A 51 17.80 -8.95 12.56
CA GLY A 51 18.81 -9.50 11.66
C GLY A 51 18.58 -10.98 11.40
N GLN A 52 19.65 -11.66 11.02
CA GLN A 52 19.64 -13.08 10.74
C GLN A 52 20.81 -13.78 11.45
N PHE A 53 20.59 -15.02 11.87
CA PHE A 53 21.66 -15.93 12.25
C PHE A 53 22.49 -16.34 11.01
N SER A 54 23.62 -16.99 11.23
CA SER A 54 24.52 -17.42 10.15
C SER A 54 23.91 -18.42 9.17
N ASP A 55 22.84 -19.10 9.58
CA ASP A 55 22.07 -20.05 8.78
C ASP A 55 20.87 -19.41 8.04
N GLY A 56 20.65 -18.10 8.26
CA GLY A 56 19.59 -17.32 7.63
C GLY A 56 18.28 -17.24 8.42
N GLU A 57 18.18 -17.86 9.59
CA GLU A 57 17.00 -17.70 10.44
C GLU A 57 16.90 -16.28 11.00
N SER A 58 15.67 -15.74 11.09
CA SER A 58 15.44 -14.39 11.63
C SER A 58 15.81 -14.31 13.11
N GLN A 59 16.58 -13.30 13.46
CA GLN A 59 16.98 -12.98 14.85
C GLN A 59 16.39 -11.63 15.25
N VAL A 60 15.69 -11.59 16.40
CA VAL A 60 15.12 -10.36 16.94
C VAL A 60 15.40 -10.24 18.43
N GLU A 61 15.83 -9.05 18.86
CA GLU A 61 15.94 -8.67 20.27
C GLU A 61 15.33 -7.28 20.47
N ILE A 62 14.36 -7.16 21.36
CA ILE A 62 13.75 -5.88 21.73
C ILE A 62 14.58 -5.23 22.83
N LEU A 63 15.13 -4.05 22.57
CA LEU A 63 16.03 -3.36 23.49
C LEU A 63 15.31 -2.32 24.36
N ASP A 64 14.21 -1.75 23.85
CA ASP A 64 13.42 -0.78 24.59
C ASP A 64 12.37 -1.45 25.49
N ASN A 65 12.03 -0.81 26.58
CA ASN A 65 10.91 -1.23 27.43
C ASN A 65 9.57 -0.93 26.70
N VAL A 66 8.81 -1.99 26.42
CA VAL A 66 7.50 -1.90 25.73
C VAL A 66 6.31 -2.27 26.63
N ARG A 67 6.56 -2.53 27.93
CA ARG A 67 5.50 -2.95 28.85
C ARG A 67 4.39 -1.90 28.94
N GLY A 68 3.17 -2.31 28.62
CA GLY A 68 1.99 -1.45 28.63
C GLY A 68 2.00 -0.36 27.55
N CYS A 69 2.85 -0.49 26.52
CA CYS A 69 2.90 0.44 25.40
C CYS A 69 2.00 -0.02 24.24
N ASP A 70 1.58 0.97 23.45
CA ASP A 70 0.92 0.78 22.15
C ASP A 70 2.02 0.68 21.07
N VAL A 71 2.21 -0.50 20.53
CA VAL A 71 3.35 -0.83 19.68
C VAL A 71 2.91 -0.97 18.23
N PHE A 72 3.64 -0.31 17.34
CA PHE A 72 3.47 -0.41 15.89
C PHE A 72 4.72 -1.03 15.28
N VAL A 73 4.55 -2.09 14.51
CA VAL A 73 5.63 -2.76 13.77
C VAL A 73 5.45 -2.49 12.29
N ILE A 74 6.34 -1.69 11.71
CA ILE A 74 6.30 -1.34 10.28
C ILE A 74 7.11 -2.37 9.50
N GLN A 75 6.43 -3.21 8.72
CA GLN A 75 7.05 -4.24 7.92
C GLN A 75 6.17 -4.63 6.72
N PRO A 76 6.38 -4.06 5.54
CA PRO A 76 5.76 -4.60 4.32
C PRO A 76 6.28 -6.01 4.05
N THR A 77 5.38 -6.92 3.67
CA THR A 77 5.76 -8.31 3.36
C THR A 77 6.05 -8.45 1.87
N CYS A 78 7.10 -7.75 1.40
CA CYS A 78 7.40 -7.55 -0.01
C CYS A 78 8.69 -8.24 -0.48
N GLY A 79 8.92 -8.20 -1.79
CA GLY A 79 10.14 -8.67 -2.41
C GLY A 79 11.41 -7.91 -1.97
N PRO A 80 12.60 -8.45 -2.25
CA PRO A 80 12.82 -9.65 -3.08
C PRO A 80 12.51 -10.98 -2.36
N TYR A 81 12.41 -10.99 -1.02
CA TYR A 81 12.23 -12.20 -0.21
C TYR A 81 10.96 -12.10 0.65
N PRO A 82 9.74 -12.19 0.08
CA PRO A 82 8.49 -11.96 0.81
C PRO A 82 8.23 -12.98 1.93
N ALA A 83 8.79 -14.18 1.84
CA ALA A 83 8.70 -15.16 2.91
C ALA A 83 9.55 -14.76 4.13
N GLU A 84 10.76 -14.23 3.89
CA GLU A 84 11.66 -13.77 4.95
C GLU A 84 11.07 -12.56 5.66
N THR A 85 10.59 -11.56 4.93
CA THR A 85 9.98 -10.37 5.52
C THR A 85 8.70 -10.68 6.29
N LEU A 86 7.94 -11.69 5.86
CA LEU A 86 6.80 -12.20 6.63
C LEU A 86 7.26 -12.86 7.93
N ILE A 87 8.23 -13.77 7.88
CA ILE A 87 8.73 -14.45 9.09
C ILE A 87 9.36 -13.44 10.05
N GLU A 88 10.13 -12.46 9.56
CA GLU A 88 10.69 -11.40 10.39
C GLU A 88 9.59 -10.65 11.14
N LEU A 89 8.49 -10.27 10.48
CA LEU A 89 7.33 -9.67 11.12
C LEU A 89 6.78 -10.56 12.26
N LEU A 90 6.57 -11.85 12.00
CA LEU A 90 6.01 -12.78 12.98
C LEU A 90 6.90 -12.90 14.21
N VAL A 91 8.22 -13.00 14.01
CA VAL A 91 9.21 -13.12 15.12
C VAL A 91 9.27 -11.80 15.92
N MET A 92 9.24 -10.63 15.26
CA MET A 92 9.18 -9.34 15.94
C MET A 92 7.94 -9.23 16.82
N VAL A 93 6.77 -9.62 16.31
CA VAL A 93 5.51 -9.59 17.06
C VAL A 93 5.55 -10.52 18.27
N ASP A 94 6.06 -11.76 18.14
CA ASP A 94 6.20 -12.69 19.27
C ASP A 94 7.13 -12.14 20.34
N ALA A 95 8.27 -11.54 19.96
CA ALA A 95 9.20 -10.91 20.90
C ALA A 95 8.54 -9.75 21.67
N LEU A 96 7.75 -8.91 21.01
CA LEU A 96 7.02 -7.80 21.62
C LEU A 96 5.92 -8.28 22.56
N ARG A 97 5.18 -9.33 22.17
CA ARG A 97 4.14 -9.95 23.01
C ARG A 97 4.75 -10.53 24.30
N ARG A 98 5.87 -11.24 24.19
CA ARG A 98 6.61 -11.76 25.35
C ARG A 98 7.20 -10.65 26.22
N SER A 99 7.47 -9.49 25.65
CA SER A 99 7.93 -8.29 26.38
C SER A 99 6.81 -7.49 27.03
N SER A 100 5.55 -8.01 26.99
CA SER A 100 4.36 -7.42 27.62
C SER A 100 3.92 -6.10 26.98
N ALA A 101 4.05 -5.94 25.67
CA ALA A 101 3.34 -4.88 24.94
C ALA A 101 1.83 -5.00 25.21
N ASP A 102 1.16 -3.86 25.36
CA ASP A 102 -0.28 -3.81 25.65
C ASP A 102 -1.10 -4.11 24.39
N ARG A 103 -0.81 -3.40 23.32
CA ARG A 103 -1.41 -3.60 22.00
C ARG A 103 -0.32 -3.61 20.92
N ILE A 104 -0.42 -4.52 19.96
CA ILE A 104 0.52 -4.63 18.84
C ILE A 104 -0.25 -4.45 17.54
N THR A 105 0.04 -3.37 16.82
CA THR A 105 -0.46 -3.11 15.47
C THR A 105 0.62 -3.43 14.45
N ALA A 106 0.37 -4.39 13.56
CA ALA A 106 1.23 -4.62 12.42
C ALA A 106 0.88 -3.63 11.30
N VAL A 107 1.81 -2.74 10.98
CA VAL A 107 1.72 -1.80 9.86
C VAL A 107 2.37 -2.47 8.66
N VAL A 108 1.54 -3.00 7.77
CA VAL A 108 1.95 -3.78 6.59
C VAL A 108 1.48 -3.04 5.34
N PRO A 109 2.18 -1.96 4.92
CA PRO A 109 1.74 -1.11 3.79
C PRO A 109 1.52 -1.89 2.50
N TYR A 110 2.30 -2.96 2.28
CA TYR A 110 2.05 -3.96 1.25
C TYR A 110 1.91 -5.34 1.89
N LEU A 111 0.73 -5.93 1.77
CA LEU A 111 0.46 -7.29 2.21
C LEU A 111 0.79 -8.27 1.08
N GLY A 112 1.91 -8.95 1.18
CA GLY A 112 2.32 -10.00 0.25
C GLY A 112 1.33 -11.18 0.24
N TYR A 113 1.41 -12.01 -0.80
CA TYR A 113 0.52 -13.16 -1.03
C TYR A 113 -0.97 -12.81 -1.22
N SER A 114 -1.36 -11.54 -1.21
CA SER A 114 -2.74 -11.08 -1.35
C SER A 114 -3.38 -11.41 -2.71
N ARG A 115 -2.58 -11.65 -3.76
CA ARG A 115 -3.07 -12.04 -5.10
C ARG A 115 -3.68 -13.45 -5.16
N GLN A 116 -3.43 -14.29 -4.15
CA GLN A 116 -4.01 -15.63 -4.02
C GLN A 116 -5.17 -15.60 -2.99
N ASP A 117 -6.18 -14.80 -3.29
CA ASP A 117 -7.33 -14.52 -2.43
C ASP A 117 -8.51 -15.49 -2.63
N ARG A 118 -8.50 -16.25 -3.73
CA ARG A 118 -9.61 -17.13 -4.12
C ARG A 118 -9.13 -18.32 -4.95
N ARG A 119 -9.96 -19.35 -4.99
CA ARG A 119 -9.78 -20.51 -5.89
C ARG A 119 -10.53 -20.28 -7.20
N SER A 120 -9.88 -20.47 -8.31
CA SER A 120 -10.55 -20.59 -9.60
C SER A 120 -11.34 -21.91 -9.66
N ARG A 121 -12.44 -21.92 -10.40
CA ARG A 121 -13.21 -23.16 -10.64
C ARG A 121 -12.29 -24.19 -11.28
N LEU A 122 -12.41 -25.43 -10.86
CA LEU A 122 -11.68 -26.61 -11.38
C LEU A 122 -10.15 -26.63 -11.08
N THR A 123 -9.64 -25.73 -10.22
CA THR A 123 -8.23 -25.76 -9.81
C THR A 123 -8.06 -26.20 -8.35
N ARG A 124 -6.92 -26.86 -8.06
CA ARG A 124 -6.53 -27.28 -6.70
C ARG A 124 -5.41 -26.38 -6.21
N VAL A 125 -5.70 -25.08 -6.07
CA VAL A 125 -4.76 -24.06 -5.60
C VAL A 125 -5.08 -23.64 -4.16
N PRO A 126 -4.10 -23.18 -3.38
CA PRO A 126 -4.34 -22.64 -2.05
C PRO A 126 -5.06 -21.28 -2.12
N ILE A 127 -5.58 -20.84 -0.97
CA ILE A 127 -5.95 -19.45 -0.71
C ILE A 127 -4.87 -18.90 0.23
N THR A 128 -3.73 -18.52 -0.33
CA THR A 128 -2.53 -18.17 0.44
C THR A 128 -2.75 -16.91 1.28
N ALA A 129 -3.54 -15.96 0.79
CA ALA A 129 -3.92 -14.77 1.55
C ALA A 129 -4.58 -15.13 2.90
N LYS A 130 -5.46 -16.15 2.93
CA LYS A 130 -6.07 -16.63 4.19
C LYS A 130 -5.08 -17.33 5.10
N LEU A 131 -4.12 -18.09 4.53
CA LEU A 131 -3.07 -18.71 5.32
C LEU A 131 -2.18 -17.67 5.99
N VAL A 132 -1.72 -16.67 5.23
CA VAL A 132 -0.88 -15.56 5.73
C VAL A 132 -1.62 -14.77 6.80
N ALA A 133 -2.90 -14.44 6.59
CA ALA A 133 -3.73 -13.78 7.61
C ALA A 133 -3.72 -14.55 8.94
N LYS A 134 -3.93 -15.87 8.90
CA LYS A 134 -3.87 -16.72 10.10
C LYS A 134 -2.49 -16.73 10.77
N MET A 135 -1.40 -16.74 9.99
CA MET A 135 -0.05 -16.72 10.54
C MET A 135 0.19 -15.41 11.32
N ILE A 136 -0.20 -14.28 10.74
CA ILE A 136 -0.09 -12.96 11.36
C ILE A 136 -0.93 -12.90 12.65
N GLU A 137 -2.19 -13.33 12.62
CA GLU A 137 -3.02 -13.38 13.83
C GLU A 137 -2.41 -14.25 14.93
N THR A 138 -1.92 -15.44 14.55
CA THR A 138 -1.36 -16.41 15.51
C THR A 138 -0.10 -15.89 16.18
N SER A 139 0.67 -15.01 15.54
CA SER A 139 1.86 -14.39 16.16
C SER A 139 1.51 -13.45 17.33
N GLY A 140 0.24 -13.02 17.44
CA GLY A 140 -0.22 -12.18 18.55
C GLY A 140 -0.45 -10.71 18.18
N VAL A 141 -0.65 -10.41 16.91
CA VAL A 141 -1.07 -9.09 16.43
C VAL A 141 -2.50 -8.80 16.88
N ASP A 142 -2.74 -7.61 17.42
CA ASP A 142 -4.08 -7.18 17.86
C ASP A 142 -4.83 -6.40 16.77
N ARG A 143 -4.11 -5.80 15.80
CA ARG A 143 -4.67 -5.00 14.69
C ARG A 143 -3.73 -4.99 13.49
N ILE A 144 -4.29 -4.92 12.31
CA ILE A 144 -3.54 -4.70 11.05
C ILE A 144 -3.85 -3.31 10.51
N LEU A 145 -2.81 -2.59 10.07
CA LEU A 145 -2.91 -1.42 9.21
C LEU A 145 -2.25 -1.77 7.88
N THR A 146 -3.00 -1.69 6.80
CA THR A 146 -2.51 -1.98 5.44
C THR A 146 -3.03 -0.96 4.44
N MET A 147 -2.48 -0.95 3.22
CA MET A 147 -2.88 -0.01 2.17
C MET A 147 -3.24 -0.77 0.90
N ASP A 148 -4.37 -0.38 0.27
CA ASP A 148 -4.83 -0.88 -1.03
C ASP A 148 -4.70 -2.41 -1.18
N LEU A 149 -5.41 -3.17 -0.37
CA LEU A 149 -5.49 -4.62 -0.53
C LEU A 149 -5.88 -4.97 -1.98
N HIS A 150 -5.24 -5.98 -2.53
CA HIS A 150 -5.54 -6.46 -3.89
C HIS A 150 -7.02 -6.75 -4.11
N ALA A 151 -7.70 -7.20 -3.05
CA ALA A 151 -9.13 -7.43 -3.04
C ALA A 151 -9.70 -7.13 -1.64
N ASP A 152 -10.74 -6.31 -1.56
CA ASP A 152 -11.33 -5.84 -0.30
C ASP A 152 -11.84 -6.99 0.58
N GLN A 153 -12.28 -8.11 0.00
CA GLN A 153 -12.73 -9.28 0.74
C GLN A 153 -11.63 -9.95 1.59
N ILE A 154 -10.35 -9.64 1.36
CA ILE A 154 -9.23 -10.13 2.18
C ILE A 154 -9.37 -9.67 3.63
N GLN A 155 -10.02 -8.52 3.87
CA GLN A 155 -10.37 -8.05 5.22
C GLN A 155 -11.17 -9.10 6.01
N GLY A 156 -12.03 -9.85 5.34
CA GLY A 156 -12.81 -10.95 5.95
C GLY A 156 -11.98 -12.21 6.26
N PHE A 157 -10.68 -12.25 5.92
CA PHE A 157 -9.80 -13.35 6.29
C PHE A 157 -9.21 -13.20 7.68
N PHE A 158 -9.23 -11.99 8.22
CA PHE A 158 -8.80 -11.66 9.58
C PHE A 158 -9.97 -11.71 10.55
N ASN A 159 -9.72 -12.21 11.78
CA ASN A 159 -10.67 -12.15 12.90
C ASN A 159 -10.34 -11.00 13.86
N ILE A 160 -9.23 -10.31 13.64
CA ILE A 160 -8.83 -9.08 14.33
C ILE A 160 -9.18 -7.85 13.47
N PRO A 161 -9.27 -6.66 14.07
CA PRO A 161 -9.47 -5.42 13.31
C PRO A 161 -8.40 -5.22 12.24
N ILE A 162 -8.84 -4.83 11.05
CA ILE A 162 -7.96 -4.45 9.94
C ILE A 162 -8.42 -3.11 9.38
N ASP A 163 -7.50 -2.16 9.34
CA ASP A 163 -7.68 -0.87 8.67
C ASP A 163 -7.01 -0.96 7.28
N ASN A 164 -7.81 -1.13 6.24
CA ASN A 164 -7.36 -1.02 4.86
C ASN A 164 -7.53 0.44 4.42
N ILE A 165 -6.44 1.17 4.33
CA ILE A 165 -6.44 2.56 3.87
C ILE A 165 -6.10 2.63 2.38
N TYR A 166 -6.30 3.82 1.77
CA TYR A 166 -6.14 3.98 0.33
C TYR A 166 -5.08 5.03 0.01
N ALA A 167 -4.20 4.74 -0.96
CA ALA A 167 -3.25 5.71 -1.51
C ALA A 167 -3.91 6.71 -2.46
N GLN A 168 -5.14 6.44 -2.90
CA GLN A 168 -5.85 7.25 -3.89
C GLN A 168 -5.82 8.76 -3.59
N PRO A 169 -6.02 9.28 -2.36
CA PRO A 169 -5.92 10.72 -2.10
C PRO A 169 -4.54 11.30 -2.45
N VAL A 170 -3.46 10.56 -2.17
CA VAL A 170 -2.09 10.98 -2.48
C VAL A 170 -1.85 10.98 -3.99
N LEU A 171 -2.28 9.91 -4.68
CA LEU A 171 -2.16 9.78 -6.14
C LEU A 171 -2.98 10.86 -6.86
N VAL A 172 -4.23 11.08 -6.46
CA VAL A 172 -5.11 12.10 -7.05
C VAL A 172 -4.56 13.50 -6.83
N LYS A 173 -4.04 13.79 -5.65
CA LYS A 173 -3.40 15.09 -5.38
C LYS A 173 -2.25 15.35 -6.34
N ASP A 174 -1.36 14.39 -6.53
CA ASP A 174 -0.24 14.50 -7.47
C ASP A 174 -0.71 14.71 -8.91
N ILE A 175 -1.76 13.98 -9.35
CA ILE A 175 -2.36 14.15 -10.68
C ILE A 175 -2.88 15.58 -10.86
N LEU A 176 -3.55 16.14 -9.86
CA LEU A 176 -4.07 17.50 -9.90
C LEU A 176 -2.95 18.55 -9.88
N ASP A 177 -1.91 18.33 -9.08
CA ASP A 177 -0.74 19.22 -8.96
C ASP A 177 0.07 19.25 -10.28
N CYS A 178 0.11 18.14 -11.02
CA CYS A 178 0.75 18.06 -12.35
C CYS A 178 0.00 18.85 -13.45
N ASN A 179 -1.25 19.27 -13.21
CA ASN A 179 -2.06 20.04 -14.14
C ASN A 179 -2.12 19.45 -15.57
N TYR A 180 -2.33 18.15 -15.69
CA TYR A 180 -2.49 17.49 -16.98
C TYR A 180 -3.70 18.03 -17.75
N ASN A 181 -3.54 18.23 -19.05
CA ASN A 181 -4.62 18.71 -19.90
C ASN A 181 -5.47 17.54 -20.40
N ASP A 182 -6.79 17.73 -20.47
CA ASP A 182 -7.78 16.81 -21.05
C ASP A 182 -7.59 15.35 -20.60
N VAL A 183 -7.76 15.14 -19.29
CA VAL A 183 -7.52 13.86 -18.63
C VAL A 183 -8.63 12.86 -18.91
N VAL A 184 -8.24 11.63 -19.26
CA VAL A 184 -9.08 10.43 -19.23
C VAL A 184 -8.46 9.43 -18.28
N VAL A 185 -9.23 8.99 -17.28
CA VAL A 185 -8.80 7.92 -16.38
C VAL A 185 -9.05 6.58 -17.05
N VAL A 186 -8.06 5.69 -17.03
CA VAL A 186 -8.11 4.40 -17.71
C VAL A 186 -8.04 3.25 -16.71
N SER A 187 -9.02 2.36 -16.79
CA SER A 187 -8.92 1.05 -16.12
C SER A 187 -8.15 0.07 -16.99
N PRO A 188 -7.06 -0.56 -16.50
CA PRO A 188 -6.27 -1.50 -17.30
C PRO A 188 -6.99 -2.83 -17.54
N ASP A 189 -8.09 -3.09 -16.86
CA ASP A 189 -8.96 -4.26 -17.05
C ASP A 189 -10.35 -4.03 -16.44
N VAL A 190 -11.25 -5.00 -16.60
CA VAL A 190 -12.62 -4.91 -16.06
C VAL A 190 -12.65 -4.94 -14.52
N GLY A 191 -11.68 -5.59 -13.88
CA GLY A 191 -11.60 -5.69 -12.41
C GLY A 191 -11.29 -4.35 -11.74
N GLY A 192 -10.48 -3.51 -12.38
CA GLY A 192 -10.06 -2.19 -11.87
C GLY A 192 -11.08 -1.05 -12.08
N VAL A 193 -12.20 -1.30 -12.76
CA VAL A 193 -13.17 -0.22 -13.15
C VAL A 193 -13.69 0.56 -11.96
N ALA A 194 -13.98 -0.08 -10.83
CA ALA A 194 -14.46 0.62 -9.64
C ALA A 194 -13.42 1.62 -9.11
N ARG A 195 -12.15 1.22 -9.05
CA ARG A 195 -11.00 2.06 -8.64
C ARG A 195 -10.83 3.23 -9.60
N ALA A 196 -10.79 2.96 -10.91
CA ALA A 196 -10.63 3.99 -11.93
C ALA A 196 -11.77 5.01 -11.91
N ARG A 197 -13.03 4.57 -11.72
CA ARG A 197 -14.19 5.46 -11.59
C ARG A 197 -14.09 6.33 -10.34
N ALA A 198 -13.66 5.78 -9.20
CA ALA A 198 -13.46 6.56 -7.98
C ALA A 198 -12.37 7.63 -8.15
N ALA A 199 -11.28 7.31 -8.86
CA ALA A 199 -10.24 8.26 -9.22
C ALA A 199 -10.76 9.34 -10.17
N ALA A 200 -11.45 8.97 -11.25
CA ALA A 200 -12.02 9.90 -12.24
C ALA A 200 -12.93 10.94 -11.57
N LYS A 201 -13.81 10.51 -10.67
CA LYS A 201 -14.69 11.41 -9.92
C LYS A 201 -13.92 12.47 -9.11
N ARG A 202 -12.75 12.13 -8.57
CA ARG A 202 -11.91 13.04 -7.79
C ARG A 202 -10.97 13.88 -8.67
N ILE A 203 -10.76 13.50 -9.92
CA ILE A 203 -9.98 14.24 -10.91
C ILE A 203 -10.97 15.06 -11.76
N ASN A 204 -11.69 15.99 -11.13
CA ASN A 204 -12.64 16.91 -11.75
C ASN A 204 -13.71 16.21 -12.61
N ASP A 205 -14.24 15.06 -12.18
CA ASP A 205 -15.18 14.22 -12.93
C ASP A 205 -14.66 13.87 -14.34
N ALA A 206 -13.37 13.54 -14.44
CA ALA A 206 -12.72 13.14 -15.68
C ALA A 206 -13.44 11.94 -16.33
N ASP A 207 -13.38 11.86 -17.66
CA ASP A 207 -13.92 10.73 -18.40
C ASP A 207 -13.21 9.41 -18.04
N LEU A 208 -13.90 8.30 -18.25
CA LEU A 208 -13.41 6.96 -17.98
C LEU A 208 -13.28 6.15 -19.27
N ALA A 209 -12.11 5.55 -19.47
CA ALA A 209 -11.92 4.51 -20.49
C ALA A 209 -11.57 3.15 -19.84
N ILE A 210 -11.86 2.07 -20.52
CA ILE A 210 -11.64 0.70 -20.03
C ILE A 210 -10.92 -0.10 -21.10
N ILE A 211 -9.88 -0.81 -20.72
CA ILE A 211 -9.21 -1.78 -21.61
C ILE A 211 -9.85 -3.15 -21.40
N ASP A 212 -10.63 -3.59 -22.40
CA ASP A 212 -11.24 -4.91 -22.41
C ASP A 212 -10.28 -5.92 -23.07
N LYS A 213 -9.84 -6.90 -22.26
CA LYS A 213 -8.92 -7.97 -22.66
C LYS A 213 -9.73 -9.21 -22.98
N ARG A 214 -9.95 -9.50 -24.26
CA ARG A 214 -10.59 -10.72 -24.69
C ARG A 214 -9.55 -11.75 -25.15
N ARG A 215 -9.72 -12.98 -24.71
CA ARG A 215 -9.08 -14.15 -25.31
C ARG A 215 -10.15 -14.86 -26.14
N PRO A 216 -10.22 -14.65 -27.46
CA PRO A 216 -11.26 -15.31 -28.28
C PRO A 216 -11.13 -16.83 -28.27
N GLU A 217 -9.88 -17.36 -28.21
CA GLU A 217 -9.60 -18.81 -28.11
C GLU A 217 -8.24 -19.08 -27.43
N PRO A 218 -8.02 -20.29 -26.88
CA PRO A 218 -6.69 -20.70 -26.42
C PRO A 218 -5.71 -20.67 -27.63
N ASN A 219 -4.59 -19.97 -27.46
CA ASN A 219 -3.50 -19.75 -28.43
C ASN A 219 -3.69 -18.66 -29.49
N LEU A 220 -4.76 -17.85 -29.45
CA LEU A 220 -4.85 -16.64 -30.25
C LEU A 220 -4.27 -15.42 -29.52
N VAL A 221 -3.76 -14.45 -30.30
CA VAL A 221 -3.25 -13.17 -29.81
C VAL A 221 -4.32 -12.49 -28.97
N LYS A 222 -3.95 -11.99 -27.80
CA LYS A 222 -4.85 -11.20 -26.93
C LYS A 222 -5.33 -9.97 -27.71
N VAL A 223 -6.62 -9.94 -28.01
CA VAL A 223 -7.24 -8.72 -28.54
C VAL A 223 -7.57 -7.82 -27.36
N MET A 224 -6.99 -6.64 -27.35
CA MET A 224 -7.36 -5.60 -26.40
C MET A 224 -8.19 -4.57 -27.14
N ASN A 225 -9.31 -4.17 -26.56
CA ASN A 225 -10.15 -3.11 -27.07
C ASN A 225 -10.27 -1.99 -26.06
N VAL A 226 -10.25 -0.73 -26.52
CA VAL A 226 -10.48 0.44 -25.67
C VAL A 226 -11.93 0.84 -25.78
N ILE A 227 -12.62 0.90 -24.65
CA ILE A 227 -13.99 1.42 -24.53
C ILE A 227 -13.87 2.81 -23.93
N GLY A 228 -14.31 3.83 -24.64
CA GLY A 228 -14.15 5.24 -24.32
C GLY A 228 -13.32 5.99 -25.36
N ASP A 229 -13.38 7.31 -25.35
CA ASP A 229 -12.62 8.16 -26.27
C ASP A 229 -11.30 8.61 -25.62
N VAL A 230 -10.19 8.32 -26.26
CA VAL A 230 -8.82 8.63 -25.78
C VAL A 230 -8.02 9.43 -26.80
N SER A 231 -8.61 9.73 -27.97
CA SER A 231 -7.91 10.39 -29.08
C SER A 231 -7.55 11.84 -28.75
N GLY A 232 -6.27 12.18 -28.88
CA GLY A 232 -5.72 13.50 -28.55
C GLY A 232 -5.57 13.80 -27.07
N ARG A 233 -5.97 12.90 -26.18
CA ARG A 233 -6.13 13.12 -24.75
C ARG A 233 -4.96 12.61 -23.93
N THR A 234 -4.89 13.04 -22.66
CA THR A 234 -3.96 12.51 -21.67
C THR A 234 -4.60 11.37 -20.91
N CYS A 235 -4.08 10.15 -21.10
CA CYS A 235 -4.58 8.96 -20.45
C CYS A 235 -3.82 8.70 -19.15
N ILE A 236 -4.55 8.46 -18.04
CA ILE A 236 -3.99 8.10 -16.74
C ILE A 236 -4.51 6.70 -16.37
N ILE A 237 -3.65 5.70 -16.50
CA ILE A 237 -3.95 4.33 -16.08
C ILE A 237 -3.85 4.26 -14.56
N VAL A 238 -4.88 3.73 -13.87
CA VAL A 238 -4.90 3.59 -12.41
C VAL A 238 -5.05 2.13 -12.03
N ASP A 239 -4.08 1.62 -11.23
CA ASP A 239 -4.09 0.23 -10.76
C ASP A 239 -3.68 0.13 -9.27
N ASP A 240 -3.80 -1.05 -8.65
CA ASP A 240 -3.30 -1.30 -7.29
C ASP A 240 -1.80 -1.54 -7.28
N MET A 241 -1.28 -2.25 -8.28
CA MET A 241 0.14 -2.60 -8.32
C MET A 241 0.69 -2.70 -9.74
N VAL A 242 1.99 -2.47 -9.84
CA VAL A 242 2.78 -2.79 -11.03
C VAL A 242 3.67 -3.98 -10.71
N ASP A 243 3.35 -5.15 -11.30
CA ASP A 243 4.15 -6.37 -11.13
C ASP A 243 5.23 -6.45 -12.23
N THR A 244 5.03 -7.23 -13.29
CA THR A 244 6.00 -7.34 -14.41
C THR A 244 5.92 -6.19 -15.42
N ALA A 245 4.98 -5.29 -15.25
CA ALA A 245 4.63 -4.19 -16.15
C ALA A 245 4.22 -4.59 -17.57
N GLY A 246 4.24 -5.88 -17.94
CA GLY A 246 3.89 -6.31 -19.29
C GLY A 246 2.49 -5.90 -19.72
N THR A 247 1.49 -6.09 -18.86
CA THR A 247 0.10 -5.66 -19.11
C THR A 247 -0.01 -4.14 -19.23
N LEU A 248 0.69 -3.41 -18.38
CA LEU A 248 0.69 -1.95 -18.33
C LEU A 248 1.29 -1.36 -19.61
N CYS A 249 2.41 -1.91 -20.07
CA CYS A 249 3.06 -1.49 -21.32
C CYS A 249 2.17 -1.77 -22.53
N GLN A 250 1.57 -2.96 -22.63
CA GLN A 250 0.60 -3.28 -23.70
C GLN A 250 -0.62 -2.33 -23.66
N ALA A 251 -1.09 -1.96 -22.47
CA ALA A 251 -2.16 -0.98 -22.32
C ALA A 251 -1.75 0.38 -22.88
N SER A 252 -0.53 0.82 -22.59
CA SER A 252 0.01 2.07 -23.12
C SER A 252 0.12 2.06 -24.65
N ASP A 253 0.64 0.96 -25.23
CA ASP A 253 0.79 0.83 -26.67
C ASP A 253 -0.55 0.99 -27.39
N ILE A 254 -1.60 0.30 -26.90
CA ILE A 254 -2.94 0.38 -27.48
C ILE A 254 -3.55 1.78 -27.32
N LEU A 255 -3.37 2.43 -26.18
CA LEU A 255 -3.83 3.80 -26.00
C LEU A 255 -3.16 4.76 -26.99
N LYS A 256 -1.85 4.61 -27.20
CA LYS A 256 -1.10 5.38 -28.21
C LYS A 256 -1.58 5.07 -29.65
N GLU A 257 -1.84 3.79 -29.98
CA GLU A 257 -2.43 3.40 -31.27
C GLU A 257 -3.83 4.00 -31.49
N LYS A 258 -4.61 4.19 -30.42
CA LYS A 258 -5.92 4.86 -30.45
C LYS A 258 -5.82 6.39 -30.44
N GLY A 259 -4.62 6.94 -30.52
CA GLY A 259 -4.37 8.36 -30.65
C GLY A 259 -4.19 9.13 -29.33
N ALA A 260 -4.00 8.45 -28.21
CA ALA A 260 -3.68 9.13 -26.94
C ALA A 260 -2.41 9.97 -27.07
N ASN A 261 -2.46 11.22 -26.62
CA ASN A 261 -1.32 12.14 -26.69
C ASN A 261 -0.24 11.71 -25.67
N LYS A 262 -0.63 11.52 -24.42
CA LYS A 262 0.25 11.04 -23.34
C LYS A 262 -0.39 9.90 -22.57
N VAL A 263 0.43 9.01 -22.01
CA VAL A 263 -0.02 7.88 -21.20
C VAL A 263 0.83 7.79 -19.94
N PHE A 264 0.20 8.08 -18.82
CA PHE A 264 0.77 7.93 -17.48
C PHE A 264 0.16 6.71 -16.79
N ALA A 265 0.89 6.13 -15.84
CA ALA A 265 0.36 5.09 -14.97
C ALA A 265 0.55 5.48 -13.52
N TYR A 266 -0.49 5.31 -12.71
CA TYR A 266 -0.47 5.54 -11.27
C TYR A 266 -0.87 4.26 -10.55
N ALA A 267 -0.03 3.78 -9.65
CA ALA A 267 -0.30 2.60 -8.86
C ALA A 267 0.22 2.74 -7.42
N THR A 268 -0.39 2.00 -6.51
CA THR A 268 0.02 2.01 -5.11
C THR A 268 1.30 1.21 -4.92
N HIS A 269 1.35 -0.05 -5.39
CA HIS A 269 2.43 -0.97 -5.05
C HIS A 269 3.41 -1.20 -6.21
N ALA A 270 4.66 -0.87 -5.95
CA ALA A 270 5.78 -1.08 -6.87
C ALA A 270 6.40 -2.47 -6.71
N VAL A 271 5.69 -3.53 -7.09
CA VAL A 271 6.25 -4.90 -7.02
C VAL A 271 7.44 -5.04 -7.96
N LEU A 272 7.34 -4.49 -9.17
CA LEU A 272 8.40 -4.36 -10.19
C LEU A 272 9.25 -5.64 -10.36
N ALA A 273 8.57 -6.79 -10.44
CA ALA A 273 9.21 -8.09 -10.52
C ALA A 273 9.82 -8.37 -11.91
N GLY A 274 10.88 -9.15 -11.94
CA GLY A 274 11.49 -9.65 -13.17
C GLY A 274 11.96 -8.53 -14.10
N ALA A 275 11.45 -8.50 -15.34
CA ALA A 275 11.82 -7.52 -16.36
C ALA A 275 11.05 -6.19 -16.28
N ALA A 276 10.33 -5.90 -15.20
CA ALA A 276 9.43 -4.75 -15.12
C ALA A 276 10.10 -3.41 -15.46
N VAL A 277 11.25 -3.13 -14.89
CA VAL A 277 12.00 -1.88 -15.13
C VAL A 277 12.40 -1.78 -16.61
N ASN A 278 12.90 -2.87 -17.20
CA ASN A 278 13.25 -2.90 -18.61
C ASN A 278 12.03 -2.71 -19.52
N ASN A 279 10.90 -3.34 -19.17
CA ASN A 279 9.64 -3.17 -19.89
C ASN A 279 9.17 -1.72 -19.85
N ILE A 280 9.18 -1.06 -18.69
CA ILE A 280 8.81 0.34 -18.53
C ILE A 280 9.76 1.25 -19.32
N THR A 281 11.06 1.06 -19.20
CA THR A 281 12.07 1.87 -19.90
C THR A 281 11.83 1.88 -21.41
N ASN A 282 11.52 0.72 -22.00
CA ASN A 282 11.35 0.55 -23.44
C ASN A 282 9.90 0.75 -23.93
N SER A 283 8.95 1.04 -23.02
CA SER A 283 7.54 1.21 -23.36
C SER A 283 7.20 2.58 -23.93
N THR A 284 5.98 2.72 -24.42
CA THR A 284 5.36 3.98 -24.83
C THR A 284 4.81 4.81 -23.67
N LEU A 285 4.92 4.32 -22.43
CA LEU A 285 4.56 5.08 -21.22
C LEU A 285 5.41 6.34 -21.10
N ASP A 286 4.77 7.45 -20.79
CA ASP A 286 5.45 8.71 -20.49
C ASP A 286 6.03 8.69 -19.07
N GLU A 287 5.29 8.21 -18.05
CA GLU A 287 5.76 8.05 -16.68
C GLU A 287 4.94 6.98 -15.94
N VAL A 288 5.55 6.34 -14.95
CA VAL A 288 4.92 5.45 -13.98
C VAL A 288 5.11 6.04 -12.59
N VAL A 289 4.03 6.41 -11.94
CA VAL A 289 4.02 6.99 -10.58
C VAL A 289 3.52 5.94 -9.60
N ILE A 290 4.29 5.68 -8.58
CA ILE A 290 4.04 4.65 -7.57
C ILE A 290 4.28 5.19 -6.17
N THR A 291 3.85 4.48 -5.14
CA THR A 291 4.11 4.88 -3.77
C THR A 291 5.29 4.13 -3.15
N ILE A 292 5.76 4.62 -1.99
CA ILE A 292 6.85 4.01 -1.23
C ILE A 292 6.40 2.81 -0.36
N THR A 293 5.25 2.18 -0.63
CA THR A 293 4.80 0.97 0.09
C THR A 293 5.79 -0.19 -0.04
N ILE A 294 6.52 -0.25 -1.15
CA ILE A 294 7.61 -1.18 -1.43
C ILE A 294 8.83 -0.35 -1.83
N PRO A 295 10.03 -0.63 -1.28
CA PRO A 295 11.23 0.09 -1.66
C PRO A 295 11.61 -0.22 -3.11
N LEU A 296 12.12 0.79 -3.82
CA LEU A 296 12.64 0.60 -5.17
C LEU A 296 14.02 -0.06 -5.13
N THR A 297 14.28 -0.91 -6.12
CA THR A 297 15.63 -1.38 -6.43
C THR A 297 16.46 -0.26 -7.07
N ASP A 298 17.78 -0.36 -7.03
CA ASP A 298 18.69 0.61 -7.66
C ASP A 298 18.38 0.81 -9.15
N SER A 299 18.02 -0.26 -9.85
CA SER A 299 17.65 -0.18 -11.26
C SER A 299 16.33 0.57 -11.49
N ALA A 300 15.38 0.44 -10.57
CA ALA A 300 14.11 1.17 -10.63
C ALA A 300 14.30 2.65 -10.27
N MET A 301 15.16 2.97 -9.31
CA MET A 301 15.53 4.35 -8.96
C MET A 301 16.28 5.06 -10.10
N ALA A 302 17.07 4.33 -10.86
CA ALA A 302 17.79 4.86 -12.02
C ALA A 302 16.90 5.06 -13.27
N CYS A 303 15.68 4.52 -13.28
CA CYS A 303 14.77 4.64 -14.41
C CYS A 303 14.06 6.00 -14.42
N SER A 304 14.35 6.83 -15.42
CA SER A 304 13.76 8.19 -15.54
C SER A 304 12.25 8.22 -15.74
N LYS A 305 11.64 7.08 -16.07
CA LYS A 305 10.18 6.95 -16.22
C LYS A 305 9.47 6.51 -14.94
N ILE A 306 10.20 6.20 -13.85
CA ILE A 306 9.61 5.77 -12.59
C ILE A 306 9.78 6.89 -11.57
N ARG A 307 8.65 7.34 -11.00
CA ARG A 307 8.63 8.34 -9.93
C ARG A 307 7.88 7.79 -8.72
N GLN A 308 8.37 8.10 -7.53
CA GLN A 308 7.83 7.58 -6.28
C GLN A 308 7.24 8.70 -5.42
N LEU A 309 6.07 8.42 -4.81
CA LEU A 309 5.37 9.32 -3.90
C LEU A 309 5.42 8.79 -2.48
N SER A 310 5.68 9.67 -1.52
CA SER A 310 5.62 9.31 -0.11
C SER A 310 4.16 9.17 0.36
N ILE A 311 3.92 8.11 1.11
CA ILE A 311 2.66 7.84 1.84
C ILE A 311 2.87 7.93 3.35
N ALA A 312 4.07 8.29 3.78
CA ALA A 312 4.44 8.36 5.19
C ALA A 312 3.57 9.34 5.99
N PRO A 313 3.23 10.55 5.48
CA PRO A 313 2.33 11.46 6.20
C PRO A 313 0.95 10.84 6.46
N THR A 314 0.40 10.11 5.47
CA THR A 314 -0.90 9.43 5.62
C THR A 314 -0.82 8.30 6.65
N LEU A 315 0.21 7.47 6.60
CA LEU A 315 0.41 6.39 7.57
C LEU A 315 0.64 6.92 8.98
N ALA A 316 1.41 8.02 9.13
CA ALA A 316 1.66 8.66 10.41
C ALA A 316 0.34 9.20 11.03
N ASP A 317 -0.52 9.87 10.24
CA ASP A 317 -1.81 10.34 10.73
C ASP A 317 -2.72 9.17 11.17
N VAL A 318 -2.74 8.08 10.40
CA VAL A 318 -3.51 6.88 10.76
C VAL A 318 -2.97 6.23 12.04
N ILE A 319 -1.66 6.09 12.19
CA ILE A 319 -1.03 5.55 13.40
C ILE A 319 -1.41 6.40 14.63
N ARG A 320 -1.33 7.72 14.51
CA ARG A 320 -1.74 8.64 15.57
C ARG A 320 -3.21 8.45 15.95
N ARG A 321 -4.11 8.38 14.95
CA ARG A 321 -5.55 8.17 15.18
C ARG A 321 -5.87 6.83 15.83
N ILE A 322 -5.20 5.75 15.40
CA ILE A 322 -5.34 4.42 16.04
C ILE A 322 -4.93 4.50 17.51
N SER A 323 -3.80 5.14 17.82
CA SER A 323 -3.33 5.28 19.20
C SER A 323 -4.23 6.18 20.05
N GLU A 324 -4.82 7.22 19.47
CA GLU A 324 -5.73 8.14 20.13
C GLU A 324 -7.21 7.65 20.13
N GLU A 325 -7.47 6.43 19.61
CA GLU A 325 -8.83 5.83 19.49
C GLU A 325 -9.78 6.71 18.65
N GLN A 326 -9.25 7.41 17.65
CA GLN A 326 -9.99 8.26 16.72
C GLN A 326 -10.41 7.48 15.47
N SER A 327 -11.40 8.04 14.75
CA SER A 327 -11.86 7.45 13.48
C SER A 327 -10.81 7.58 12.38
N VAL A 328 -10.42 6.45 11.80
CA VAL A 328 -9.54 6.37 10.62
C VAL A 328 -10.30 6.72 9.34
N SER A 329 -11.57 6.32 9.23
CA SER A 329 -12.37 6.54 8.02
C SER A 329 -12.61 8.02 7.69
N SER A 330 -12.56 8.92 8.68
CA SER A 330 -12.73 10.36 8.45
C SER A 330 -11.66 10.95 7.52
N ILE A 331 -10.44 10.42 7.50
CA ILE A 331 -9.37 10.86 6.58
C ILE A 331 -9.79 10.75 5.11
N PHE A 332 -10.62 9.77 4.78
CA PHE A 332 -11.04 9.47 3.40
C PHE A 332 -12.41 10.06 3.06
N LEU A 333 -13.16 10.56 4.05
CA LEU A 333 -14.48 11.18 3.86
C LEU A 333 -14.35 12.68 3.55
N ASP A 334 -13.35 13.36 4.09
CA ASP A 334 -13.15 14.82 3.92
C ASP A 334 -12.56 15.21 2.55
N SER A 335 -12.31 14.25 1.68
CA SER A 335 -11.85 14.46 0.29
C SER A 335 -13.02 14.50 -0.72
N LYS A 336 -14.16 15.10 -0.31
CA LYS A 336 -15.29 15.36 -1.22
C LYS A 336 -15.12 16.68 -1.94
#